data_142e8f060f3a768b5dce2621606aee3e
#
_entry.id   142e8f060f3a768b5dce2621606aee3e
#
_cell.length_a   1.000
_cell.length_b   1.000
_cell.length_c   1.000
_cell.angle_alpha   90.00
_cell.angle_beta   90.00
_cell.angle_gamma   90.00
#
_symmetry.space_group_name_H-M   'P 1'
#
loop_
_entity.id
_entity.type
_entity.pdbx_description
1 polymer ?
#
loop_
_entity_poly.entity_id
_entity_poly.type
_entity_poly.pdbx_seq_one_letter_code
_entity_poly.pdbx_strand_id
1 'polypeptide(L)'
;GHGGLFKTKGVGQRILAAAINSPISVMETAGEGGAWGIALLAGYLVNNEEKLSLADYLDKKVFAGNTGTEIAPTAEDVAGFDKYIETYKAGLAIEKAAVENKK
;
A
#
# COMPACT_ATOMS: atom_id res chain seq x y z
N GLY A 1 2.05 -2.80 -0.79
CA GLY A 1 1.86 -1.35 -0.85
C GLY A 1 2.39 -0.74 -2.14
N HIS A 2 1.62 0.17 -2.74
CA HIS A 2 1.96 0.87 -3.98
C HIS A 2 1.67 2.36 -3.86
N GLY A 3 2.32 3.15 -4.70
CA GLY A 3 2.02 4.56 -4.85
C GLY A 3 3.01 5.49 -4.17
N GLY A 4 2.74 6.79 -4.31
CA GLY A 4 3.63 7.86 -3.86
C GLY A 4 3.94 7.85 -2.37
N LEU A 5 3.02 7.37 -1.54
CA LEU A 5 3.22 7.26 -0.10
C LEU A 5 4.48 6.42 0.24
N PHE A 6 4.76 5.41 -0.57
CA PHE A 6 5.86 4.48 -0.34
C PHE A 6 7.18 4.91 -0.99
N LYS A 7 7.22 6.06 -1.66
CA LYS A 7 8.47 6.59 -2.24
C LYS A 7 9.48 7.00 -1.17
N THR A 8 9.00 7.47 -0.02
CA THR A 8 9.87 7.72 1.14
C THR A 8 10.09 6.41 1.86
N LYS A 9 11.31 5.92 1.78
CA LYS A 9 11.68 4.59 2.27
C LYS A 9 11.31 4.38 3.74
N GLY A 10 10.47 3.40 3.98
CA GLY A 10 10.11 2.92 5.31
C GLY A 10 9.11 3.76 6.08
N VAL A 11 8.92 5.04 5.77
CA VAL A 11 8.08 5.93 6.57
C VAL A 11 6.59 5.62 6.40
N GLY A 12 6.07 5.71 5.19
CA GLY A 12 4.68 5.40 4.92
C GLY A 12 4.34 3.94 5.25
N GLN A 13 5.27 3.04 4.97
CA GLN A 13 5.16 1.61 5.26
C GLN A 13 4.99 1.36 6.76
N ARG A 14 5.81 1.99 7.60
CA ARG A 14 5.75 1.87 9.06
C ARG A 14 4.45 2.43 9.63
N ILE A 15 4.04 3.60 9.18
CA ILE A 15 2.81 4.25 9.62
C ILE A 15 1.59 3.41 9.26
N LEU A 16 1.53 2.93 8.02
CA LEU A 16 0.41 2.11 7.58
C LEU A 16 0.35 0.77 8.31
N ALA A 17 1.50 0.13 8.52
CA ALA A 17 1.56 -1.12 9.27
C ALA A 17 1.00 -0.95 10.69
N ALA A 18 1.33 0.17 11.35
CA ALA A 18 0.79 0.49 12.66
C ALA A 18 -0.72 0.76 12.62
N ALA A 19 -1.18 1.50 11.60
CA ALA A 19 -2.59 1.86 11.46
C ALA A 19 -3.50 0.65 11.31
N ILE A 20 -3.10 -0.32 10.52
CA ILE A 20 -3.91 -1.52 10.26
C ILE A 20 -3.48 -2.73 11.08
N ASN A 21 -2.45 -2.58 11.90
CA ASN A 21 -1.86 -3.65 12.72
C ASN A 21 -1.56 -4.91 11.89
N SER A 22 -0.90 -4.71 10.78
CA SER A 22 -0.55 -5.78 9.83
C SER A 22 0.78 -5.46 9.15
N PRO A 23 1.58 -6.48 8.81
CA PRO A 23 2.79 -6.26 8.04
C PRO A 23 2.49 -5.67 6.67
N ILE A 24 3.33 -4.77 6.21
CA ILE A 24 3.24 -4.15 4.88
C ILE A 24 4.50 -4.46 4.10
N SER A 25 4.34 -5.04 2.93
CA SER A 25 5.43 -5.30 2.00
C SER A 25 5.43 -4.28 0.87
N VAL A 26 6.59 -3.77 0.53
CA VAL A 26 6.77 -2.80 -0.56
C VAL A 26 7.87 -3.33 -1.48
N MET A 27 7.54 -3.42 -2.76
CA MET A 27 8.48 -3.85 -3.80
C MET A 27 9.20 -2.64 -4.40
N GLU A 28 10.33 -2.86 -5.07
CA GLU A 28 11.10 -1.78 -5.70
C GLU A 28 10.29 -0.97 -6.71
N THR A 29 9.33 -1.61 -7.36
CA THR A 29 8.46 -0.99 -8.37
C THR A 29 7.26 -0.24 -7.79
N ALA A 30 7.10 -0.21 -6.46
CA ALA A 30 5.92 0.32 -5.79
C ALA A 30 5.63 1.80 -6.09
N GLY A 31 6.66 2.60 -6.35
CA GLY A 31 6.52 4.02 -6.63
C GLY A 31 5.80 4.34 -7.94
N GLU A 32 5.84 3.44 -8.91
CA GLU A 32 5.26 3.61 -10.25
C GLU A 32 4.35 2.44 -10.63
N GLY A 33 3.55 1.99 -9.67
CA GLY A 33 2.73 0.79 -9.80
C GLY A 33 1.78 0.78 -10.99
N GLY A 34 1.16 1.91 -11.31
CA GLY A 34 0.22 2.02 -12.43
C GLY A 34 0.89 1.74 -13.78
N ALA A 35 1.98 2.42 -14.05
CA ALA A 35 2.74 2.24 -15.29
C ALA A 35 3.31 0.83 -15.41
N TRP A 36 3.86 0.33 -14.32
CA TRP A 36 4.41 -1.03 -14.26
C TRP A 36 3.34 -2.08 -14.49
N GLY A 37 2.17 -1.93 -13.87
CA GLY A 37 1.04 -2.85 -14.04
C GLY A 37 0.54 -2.91 -15.48
N ILE A 38 0.43 -1.78 -16.15
CA ILE A 38 0.03 -1.72 -17.57
C ILE A 38 1.08 -2.40 -18.45
N ALA A 39 2.36 -2.16 -18.17
CA ALA A 39 3.44 -2.80 -18.90
C ALA A 39 3.42 -4.32 -18.73
N LEU A 40 3.09 -4.82 -17.53
CA LEU A 40 2.94 -6.26 -17.28
C LEU A 40 1.78 -6.87 -18.08
N LEU A 41 0.65 -6.19 -18.18
CA LEU A 41 -0.47 -6.66 -18.99
C LEU A 41 -0.12 -6.72 -20.46
N ALA A 42 0.57 -5.70 -20.97
CA ALA A 42 1.06 -5.70 -22.36
C ALA A 42 2.03 -6.85 -22.60
N GLY A 43 2.96 -7.08 -21.67
CA GLY A 43 3.89 -8.20 -21.72
C GLY A 43 3.18 -9.56 -21.72
N TYR A 44 2.16 -9.71 -20.90
CA TYR A 44 1.33 -10.91 -20.85
C TYR A 44 0.68 -11.21 -22.21
N LEU A 45 0.11 -10.19 -22.85
CA LEU A 45 -0.54 -10.36 -24.15
C LEU A 45 0.43 -10.78 -25.24
N VAL A 46 1.64 -10.22 -25.25
CA VAL A 46 2.62 -10.40 -26.32
C VAL A 46 3.51 -11.63 -26.10
N ASN A 47 3.92 -11.89 -24.86
CA ASN A 47 4.96 -12.87 -24.54
C ASN A 47 4.43 -14.16 -23.89
N ASN A 48 3.12 -14.38 -23.84
CA ASN A 48 2.54 -15.56 -23.20
C ASN A 48 2.50 -16.76 -24.16
N GLU A 49 3.66 -17.25 -24.55
CA GLU A 49 3.79 -18.41 -25.45
C GLU A 49 3.25 -19.70 -24.82
N GLU A 50 3.38 -19.84 -23.51
CA GLU A 50 2.91 -21.01 -22.77
C GLU A 50 1.40 -20.97 -22.48
N LYS A 51 0.70 -19.91 -22.86
CA LYS A 51 -0.75 -19.71 -22.65
C LYS A 51 -1.14 -19.86 -21.17
N LEU A 52 -0.32 -19.32 -20.29
CA LEU A 52 -0.59 -19.31 -18.86
C LEU A 52 -1.76 -18.38 -18.54
N SER A 53 -2.48 -18.65 -17.45
CA SER A 53 -3.39 -17.67 -16.88
C SER A 53 -2.60 -16.44 -16.39
N LEU A 54 -3.26 -15.30 -16.22
CA LEU A 54 -2.60 -14.10 -15.73
C LEU A 54 -1.93 -14.34 -14.37
N ALA A 55 -2.61 -15.03 -13.46
CA ALA A 55 -2.05 -15.37 -12.15
C ALA A 55 -0.79 -16.22 -12.26
N ASP A 56 -0.82 -17.28 -13.07
CA ASP A 56 0.34 -18.15 -13.28
C ASP A 56 1.48 -17.43 -13.99
N TYR A 57 1.17 -16.56 -14.95
CA TYR A 57 2.18 -15.74 -15.62
C TYR A 57 2.90 -14.83 -14.64
N LEU A 58 2.15 -14.14 -13.78
CA LEU A 58 2.71 -13.26 -12.75
C LEU A 58 3.61 -14.04 -11.80
N ASP A 59 3.15 -15.19 -11.30
CA ASP A 59 3.92 -16.02 -10.38
C ASP A 59 5.23 -16.55 -10.99
N LYS A 60 5.16 -17.05 -12.22
CA LYS A 60 6.29 -17.74 -12.84
C LYS A 60 7.26 -16.82 -13.56
N LYS A 61 6.77 -15.76 -14.19
CA LYS A 61 7.58 -14.91 -15.09
C LYS A 61 7.91 -13.54 -14.50
N VAL A 62 7.08 -13.01 -13.64
CA VAL A 62 7.21 -11.64 -13.13
C VAL A 62 7.74 -11.63 -11.70
N PHE A 63 7.09 -12.33 -10.79
CA PHE A 63 7.42 -12.29 -9.36
C PHE A 63 8.37 -13.39 -8.91
N ALA A 64 8.79 -14.28 -9.81
CA ALA A 64 9.78 -15.31 -9.49
C ALA A 64 11.09 -14.64 -9.02
N GLY A 65 11.46 -14.86 -7.78
CA GLY A 65 12.68 -14.29 -7.20
C GLY A 65 12.59 -12.84 -6.76
N ASN A 66 11.45 -12.18 -6.96
CA ASN A 66 11.24 -10.81 -6.47
C ASN A 66 10.85 -10.83 -5.00
N THR A 67 11.69 -10.23 -4.17
CA THR A 67 11.40 -10.05 -2.75
C THR A 67 11.23 -8.57 -2.47
N GLY A 68 10.14 -8.20 -1.77
CA GLY A 68 9.93 -6.85 -1.31
C GLY A 68 10.55 -6.63 0.07
N THR A 69 10.54 -5.39 0.50
CA THR A 69 10.86 -5.03 1.88
C THR A 69 9.57 -5.09 2.70
N GLU A 70 9.59 -5.88 3.77
CA GLU A 70 8.43 -5.99 4.66
C GLU A 70 8.73 -5.32 5.99
N ILE A 71 7.76 -4.55 6.49
CA ILE A 71 7.80 -3.96 7.83
C ILE A 71 6.57 -4.43 8.59
N ALA A 72 6.80 -5.08 9.72
CA ALA A 72 5.75 -5.49 10.64
C ALA A 72 5.41 -4.35 11.61
N PRO A 73 4.18 -4.27 12.11
CA PRO A 73 3.81 -3.28 13.11
C PRO A 73 4.53 -3.55 14.43
N THR A 74 4.94 -2.48 15.12
CA THR A 74 5.46 -2.58 16.48
C THR A 74 4.36 -2.24 17.47
N ALA A 75 4.40 -2.82 18.66
CA ALA A 75 3.41 -2.54 19.71
C ALA A 75 3.36 -1.04 20.06
N GLU A 76 4.52 -0.39 20.10
CA GLU A 76 4.61 1.04 20.36
C GLU A 76 3.92 1.88 19.29
N ASP A 77 4.16 1.58 18.02
CA ASP A 77 3.56 2.30 16.90
C ASP A 77 2.04 2.07 16.84
N VAL A 78 1.58 0.85 17.12
CA VAL A 78 0.14 0.52 17.17
C VAL A 78 -0.54 1.31 18.29
N ALA A 79 0.04 1.32 19.48
CA ALA A 79 -0.49 2.09 20.61
C ALA A 79 -0.53 3.59 20.32
N GLY A 80 0.53 4.12 19.69
CA GLY A 80 0.60 5.52 19.28
C GLY A 80 -0.47 5.88 18.26
N PHE A 81 -0.72 4.99 17.30
CA PHE A 81 -1.76 5.20 16.30
C PHE A 81 -3.16 5.12 16.90
N ASP A 82 -3.41 4.19 17.82
CA ASP A 82 -4.69 4.09 18.52
C ASP A 82 -5.00 5.39 19.27
N LYS A 83 -4.01 5.97 19.93
CA LYS A 83 -4.14 7.28 20.57
C LYS A 83 -4.41 8.38 19.56
N TYR A 84 -3.71 8.39 18.45
CA TYR A 84 -3.94 9.35 17.38
C TYR A 84 -5.35 9.28 16.81
N ILE A 85 -5.88 8.07 16.60
CA ILE A 85 -7.22 7.90 16.03
C ILE A 85 -8.32 8.44 16.97
N GLU A 86 -8.12 8.38 18.27
CA GLU A 86 -9.04 9.00 19.23
C GLU A 86 -9.09 10.51 19.04
N THR A 87 -7.93 11.15 18.89
CA THR A 87 -7.82 12.58 18.59
C THR A 87 -8.46 12.93 17.25
N TYR A 88 -8.23 12.10 16.25
CA TYR A 88 -8.85 12.25 14.93
C TYR A 88 -10.37 12.21 15.00
N LYS A 89 -10.93 11.23 15.71
CA LYS A 89 -12.38 11.10 15.90
C LYS A 89 -12.97 12.30 16.64
N ALA A 90 -12.27 12.79 17.66
CA ALA A 90 -12.70 14.00 18.37
C ALA A 90 -12.74 15.22 17.44
N GLY A 91 -11.80 15.31 16.50
CA GLY A 91 -11.75 16.37 15.49
C GLY A 91 -12.91 16.35 14.51
N LEU A 92 -13.54 15.19 14.29
CA LEU A 92 -14.71 15.10 13.41
C LEU A 92 -15.89 15.93 13.89
N ALA A 93 -16.02 16.14 15.20
CA ALA A 93 -17.06 17.00 15.76
C ALA A 93 -16.90 18.46 15.30
N ILE A 94 -15.67 18.93 15.17
CA ILE A 94 -15.35 20.27 14.65
C ILE A 94 -15.78 20.37 13.19
N GLU A 95 -15.43 19.39 12.39
CA GLU A 95 -15.78 19.34 10.97
C GLU A 95 -17.29 19.27 10.75
N LYS A 96 -17.96 18.44 11.52
CA LYS A 96 -19.42 18.34 11.51
C LYS A 96 -20.08 19.68 11.85
N ALA A 97 -19.61 20.35 12.90
CA ALA A 97 -20.11 21.66 13.29
C ALA A 97 -19.90 22.70 12.18
N ALA A 98 -18.75 22.66 11.52
CA ALA A 98 -18.47 23.57 10.41
C ALA A 98 -19.44 23.36 9.24
N VAL A 99 -19.77 22.13 8.90
CA VAL A 99 -20.73 21.81 7.83
C VAL A 99 -22.16 22.23 8.24
N GLU A 100 -22.58 21.89 9.44
CA GLU A 100 -23.94 22.21 9.95
C GLU A 100 -24.19 23.70 10.08
N ASN A 101 -23.15 24.48 10.32
CA ASN A 101 -23.25 25.94 10.46
C ASN A 101 -22.84 26.70 9.20
N LYS A 102 -22.67 26.04 8.11
CA LYS A 102 -22.35 26.63 6.81
C LYS A 102 -23.57 27.38 6.28
N LYS A 103 -23.37 28.65 5.97
CA LYS A 103 -24.41 29.50 5.36
C LYS A 103 -24.23 29.60 3.85
#